data_e01b0046e60856f047c534d4f588af6a
#
_entry.id   e01b0046e60856f047c534d4f588af6a
#
_cell.length_a   1.000
_cell.length_b   1.000
_cell.length_c   1.000
_cell.angle_alpha   90.00
_cell.angle_beta   90.00
_cell.angle_gamma   90.00
#
_symmetry.space_group_name_H-M   'P 1'
#
loop_
_entity.id
_entity.type
_entity.pdbx_description
1 polymer ?
#
loop_
_entity_poly.entity_id
_entity_poly.type
_entity_poly.pdbx_seq_one_letter_code
_entity_poly.pdbx_strand_id
1 'polypeptide(L)'
;LIVGGNDTTRNSITGGLLFLSENPDQYAKLKANPELINSMVPEIIRYQTPLTYMRRTALEDVTLSGKTIKKGDKLAMWYVSGNRDDEVIDRPNEFIIDRANPRHHLSFGFGIHRCMGNRLAEMQLRLLWEEILNRFEHIEVVGEPERVQSSFVRGYSDLQVIVHPK
;
A
#
# COMPACT_ATOMS: atom_id res chain seq x y z
N LEU A 1 -0.59 17.82 -7.45
CA LEU A 1 0.64 17.01 -7.35
C LEU A 1 1.17 16.94 -5.92
N ILE A 2 1.36 18.08 -5.23
CA ILE A 2 1.93 18.13 -3.87
C ILE A 2 1.06 17.31 -2.89
N VAL A 3 -0.24 17.55 -2.84
CA VAL A 3 -1.15 16.84 -1.93
C VAL A 3 -1.24 15.34 -2.24
N GLY A 4 -1.36 14.97 -3.53
CA GLY A 4 -1.53 13.58 -3.92
C GLY A 4 -0.27 12.70 -3.80
N GLY A 5 0.93 13.31 -3.84
CA GLY A 5 2.19 12.57 -3.86
C GLY A 5 2.93 12.51 -2.52
N ASN A 6 2.53 13.31 -1.54
CA ASN A 6 3.25 13.40 -0.27
C ASN A 6 2.79 12.32 0.72
N ASP A 7 1.59 12.41 1.25
CA ASP A 7 1.12 11.55 2.34
C ASP A 7 1.03 10.07 1.96
N THR A 8 0.57 9.76 0.75
CA THR A 8 0.41 8.37 0.31
C THR A 8 1.74 7.64 0.19
N THR A 9 2.76 8.31 -0.34
CA THR A 9 4.13 7.76 -0.47
C THR A 9 4.77 7.62 0.90
N ARG A 10 4.72 8.65 1.74
CA ARG A 10 5.22 8.62 3.12
C ARG A 10 4.60 7.47 3.91
N ASN A 11 3.27 7.34 3.89
CA ASN A 11 2.57 6.28 4.61
C ASN A 11 2.89 4.87 4.06
N SER A 12 3.19 4.74 2.77
CA SER A 12 3.66 3.47 2.20
C SER A 12 5.07 3.13 2.66
N ILE A 13 5.96 4.11 2.78
CA ILE A 13 7.32 3.93 3.31
C ILE A 13 7.26 3.48 4.77
N THR A 14 6.54 4.23 5.60
CA THR A 14 6.37 3.95 7.04
C THR A 14 5.70 2.60 7.26
N GLY A 15 4.63 2.30 6.50
CA GLY A 15 3.96 1.00 6.55
C GLY A 15 4.88 -0.15 6.15
N GLY A 16 5.72 0.03 5.14
CA GLY A 16 6.70 -0.97 4.73
C GLY A 16 7.70 -1.34 5.83
N LEU A 17 8.20 -0.36 6.57
CA LEU A 17 9.07 -0.59 7.73
C LEU A 17 8.34 -1.40 8.82
N LEU A 18 7.13 -0.97 9.17
CA LEU A 18 6.32 -1.67 10.18
C LEU A 18 6.02 -3.11 9.76
N PHE A 19 5.56 -3.33 8.52
CA PHE A 19 5.19 -4.68 8.05
C PHE A 19 6.38 -5.63 8.02
N LEU A 20 7.58 -5.18 7.64
CA LEU A 20 8.78 -5.99 7.69
C LEU A 20 9.23 -6.26 9.14
N SER A 21 9.03 -5.32 10.05
CA SER A 21 9.28 -5.53 11.49
C SER A 21 8.31 -6.57 12.09
N GLU A 22 7.03 -6.51 11.71
CA GLU A 22 6.00 -7.47 12.16
C GLU A 22 6.13 -8.85 11.49
N ASN A 23 6.87 -8.96 10.36
CA ASN A 23 7.05 -10.18 9.59
C ASN A 23 8.55 -10.47 9.35
N PRO A 24 9.30 -10.88 10.38
CA PRO A 24 10.75 -11.05 10.30
C PRO A 24 11.21 -12.12 9.30
N ASP A 25 10.36 -13.10 9.00
CA ASP A 25 10.59 -14.09 7.94
C ASP A 25 10.60 -13.46 6.54
N GLN A 26 9.72 -12.48 6.29
CA GLN A 26 9.69 -11.72 5.05
C GLN A 26 10.92 -10.81 4.93
N TYR A 27 11.35 -10.21 6.04
CA TYR A 27 12.57 -9.41 6.06
C TYR A 27 13.82 -10.28 5.80
N ALA A 28 13.89 -11.47 6.39
CA ALA A 28 14.96 -12.42 6.13
C ALA A 28 15.01 -12.85 4.65
N LYS A 29 13.86 -13.12 4.00
CA LYS A 29 13.77 -13.37 2.56
C LYS A 29 14.32 -12.20 1.75
N LEU A 30 13.94 -10.96 2.10
CA LEU A 30 14.41 -9.75 1.41
C LEU A 30 15.94 -9.61 1.50
N LYS A 31 16.52 -9.83 2.69
CA LYS A 31 17.98 -9.78 2.89
C LYS A 31 18.71 -10.87 2.09
N ALA A 32 18.14 -12.05 2.00
CA ALA A 32 18.69 -13.16 1.22
C ALA A 32 18.60 -12.94 -0.30
N ASN A 33 17.56 -12.23 -0.75
CA ASN A 33 17.35 -11.94 -2.18
C ASN A 33 16.82 -10.49 -2.36
N PRO A 34 17.71 -9.50 -2.52
CA PRO A 34 17.32 -8.10 -2.72
C PRO A 34 16.48 -7.82 -3.97
N GLU A 35 16.50 -8.70 -4.98
CA GLU A 35 15.65 -8.57 -6.17
C GLU A 35 14.14 -8.60 -5.83
N LEU A 36 13.78 -9.15 -4.67
CA LEU A 36 12.42 -9.16 -4.16
C LEU A 36 11.88 -7.75 -3.84
N ILE A 37 12.71 -6.71 -3.81
CA ILE A 37 12.25 -5.31 -3.75
C ILE A 37 11.21 -5.03 -4.86
N ASN A 38 11.38 -5.60 -6.04
CA ASN A 38 10.49 -5.39 -7.17
C ASN A 38 9.05 -5.91 -6.95
N SER A 39 8.87 -6.98 -6.19
CA SER A 39 7.56 -7.52 -5.80
C SER A 39 7.09 -6.99 -4.45
N MET A 40 8.02 -6.74 -3.53
CA MET A 40 7.72 -6.17 -2.21
C MET A 40 7.10 -4.79 -2.28
N VAL A 41 7.59 -3.91 -3.15
CA VAL A 41 7.08 -2.52 -3.25
C VAL A 41 5.59 -2.48 -3.60
N PRO A 42 5.09 -3.16 -4.65
CA PRO A 42 3.66 -3.26 -4.87
C PRO A 42 2.89 -3.92 -3.71
N GLU A 43 3.46 -4.92 -3.04
CA GLU A 43 2.84 -5.57 -1.88
C GLU A 43 2.72 -4.61 -0.69
N ILE A 44 3.73 -3.78 -0.41
CA ILE A 44 3.63 -2.71 0.59
C ILE A 44 2.46 -1.78 0.24
N ILE A 45 2.36 -1.34 -1.00
CA ILE A 45 1.31 -0.42 -1.46
C ILE A 45 -0.07 -1.08 -1.34
N ARG A 46 -0.19 -2.37 -1.68
CA ARG A 46 -1.42 -3.14 -1.50
C ARG A 46 -1.79 -3.26 -0.02
N TYR A 47 -0.85 -3.70 0.81
CA TYR A 47 -1.08 -4.00 2.21
C TYR A 47 -1.35 -2.75 3.03
N GLN A 48 -0.65 -1.66 2.75
CA GLN A 48 -0.89 -0.34 3.35
C GLN A 48 -2.22 0.26 2.89
N THR A 49 -2.52 0.21 1.61
CA THR A 49 -3.67 0.90 1.01
C THR A 49 -3.83 2.32 1.59
N PRO A 50 -2.94 3.27 1.27
CA PRO A 50 -2.86 4.57 1.98
C PRO A 50 -4.12 5.43 1.85
N LEU A 51 -4.94 5.23 0.81
CA LEU A 51 -6.28 5.79 0.69
C LEU A 51 -7.31 4.67 0.77
N THR A 52 -8.27 4.79 1.71
CA THR A 52 -9.24 3.72 1.97
C THR A 52 -10.26 3.57 0.86
N TYR A 53 -10.70 4.68 0.27
CA TYR A 53 -11.72 4.70 -0.79
C TYR A 53 -11.60 5.94 -1.67
N MET A 54 -12.26 5.90 -2.81
CA MET A 54 -12.56 7.05 -3.65
C MET A 54 -14.04 7.04 -4.05
N ARG A 55 -14.60 8.24 -4.27
CA ARG A 55 -16.00 8.40 -4.65
C ARG A 55 -16.15 8.58 -6.17
N ARG A 56 -17.25 8.03 -6.68
CA ARG A 56 -17.73 8.27 -8.04
C ARG A 56 -19.18 8.76 -7.99
N THR A 57 -19.66 9.32 -9.10
CA THR A 57 -21.07 9.66 -9.28
C THR A 57 -21.54 8.94 -10.54
N ALA A 58 -22.65 8.23 -10.47
CA ALA A 58 -23.24 7.57 -11.61
C ALA A 58 -23.72 8.61 -12.65
N LEU A 59 -23.34 8.42 -13.90
CA LEU A 59 -23.74 9.33 -15.00
C LEU A 59 -25.04 8.90 -15.66
N GLU A 60 -25.45 7.67 -15.47
CA GLU A 60 -26.67 7.05 -15.99
C GLU A 60 -27.17 5.96 -15.03
N ASP A 61 -28.38 5.47 -15.25
CA ASP A 61 -28.90 4.32 -14.51
C ASP A 61 -28.16 3.05 -14.95
N VAL A 62 -27.64 2.29 -14.00
CA VAL A 62 -26.96 1.01 -14.28
C VAL A 62 -27.33 -0.06 -13.26
N THR A 63 -27.26 -1.33 -13.67
CA THR A 63 -27.40 -2.46 -12.74
C THR A 63 -26.04 -3.13 -12.54
N LEU A 64 -25.63 -3.26 -11.27
CA LEU A 64 -24.41 -3.94 -10.87
C LEU A 64 -24.74 -4.99 -9.82
N SER A 65 -24.37 -6.24 -10.08
CA SER A 65 -24.66 -7.38 -9.17
C SER A 65 -26.11 -7.42 -8.68
N GLY A 66 -27.08 -7.22 -9.61
CA GLY A 66 -28.51 -7.23 -9.34
C GLY A 66 -29.06 -6.00 -8.59
N LYS A 67 -28.21 -5.01 -8.27
CA LYS A 67 -28.62 -3.74 -7.64
C LYS A 67 -28.68 -2.62 -8.67
N THR A 68 -29.77 -1.86 -8.65
CA THR A 68 -29.92 -0.69 -9.50
C THR A 68 -29.26 0.52 -8.84
N ILE A 69 -28.37 1.15 -9.60
CA ILE A 69 -27.71 2.41 -9.27
C ILE A 69 -28.34 3.48 -10.17
N LYS A 70 -28.86 4.53 -9.59
CA LYS A 70 -29.50 5.62 -10.32
C LYS A 70 -28.49 6.69 -10.74
N LYS A 71 -28.79 7.36 -11.84
CA LYS A 71 -28.06 8.58 -12.25
C LYS A 71 -28.00 9.57 -11.09
N GLY A 72 -26.81 10.04 -10.77
CA GLY A 72 -26.56 10.96 -9.66
C GLY A 72 -26.18 10.30 -8.34
N ASP A 73 -26.36 8.98 -8.21
CA ASP A 73 -25.96 8.25 -7.01
C ASP A 73 -24.46 8.36 -6.74
N LYS A 74 -24.09 8.38 -5.47
CA LYS A 74 -22.71 8.40 -5.01
C LYS A 74 -22.25 6.99 -4.67
N LEU A 75 -21.18 6.57 -5.32
CA LEU A 75 -20.57 5.26 -5.12
C LEU A 75 -19.23 5.43 -4.39
N ALA A 76 -19.06 4.75 -3.27
CA ALA A 76 -17.76 4.62 -2.61
C ALA A 76 -17.07 3.35 -3.10
N MET A 77 -15.90 3.54 -3.72
CA MET A 77 -15.06 2.43 -4.16
C MET A 77 -14.04 2.13 -3.07
N TRP A 78 -14.30 1.12 -2.26
CA TRP A 78 -13.48 0.76 -1.10
C TRP A 78 -12.23 -0.01 -1.53
N TYR A 79 -11.12 0.69 -1.75
CA TYR A 79 -9.85 0.09 -2.14
C TYR A 79 -9.29 -0.84 -1.06
N VAL A 80 -9.49 -0.48 0.21
CA VAL A 80 -9.05 -1.31 1.33
C VAL A 80 -9.77 -2.67 1.36
N SER A 81 -11.05 -2.72 0.99
CA SER A 81 -11.80 -3.96 0.85
C SER A 81 -11.33 -4.78 -0.35
N GLY A 82 -11.26 -4.16 -1.53
CA GLY A 82 -10.81 -4.85 -2.73
C GLY A 82 -9.36 -5.37 -2.65
N ASN A 83 -8.49 -4.70 -1.88
CA ASN A 83 -7.13 -5.17 -1.60
C ASN A 83 -7.06 -6.31 -0.57
N ARG A 84 -8.21 -6.68 0.02
CA ARG A 84 -8.38 -7.78 0.98
C ARG A 84 -9.39 -8.84 0.50
N ASP A 85 -9.80 -8.77 -0.76
CA ASP A 85 -10.74 -9.68 -1.38
C ASP A 85 -10.09 -11.04 -1.62
N ASP A 86 -10.54 -12.08 -0.94
CA ASP A 86 -10.01 -13.44 -1.01
C ASP A 86 -10.50 -14.23 -2.23
N GLU A 87 -11.53 -13.74 -2.93
CA GLU A 87 -11.93 -14.29 -4.23
C GLU A 87 -10.93 -13.93 -5.34
N VAL A 88 -10.11 -12.89 -5.13
CA VAL A 88 -9.21 -12.32 -6.17
C VAL A 88 -7.74 -12.38 -5.77
N ILE A 89 -7.44 -12.27 -4.48
CA ILE A 89 -6.09 -12.19 -3.93
C ILE A 89 -5.87 -13.35 -2.96
N ASP A 90 -4.96 -14.25 -3.29
CA ASP A 90 -4.58 -15.34 -2.39
C ASP A 90 -4.02 -14.80 -1.07
N ARG A 91 -4.51 -15.31 0.07
CA ARG A 91 -4.12 -14.91 1.43
C ARG A 91 -4.01 -13.38 1.58
N PRO A 92 -5.12 -12.61 1.36
CA PRO A 92 -5.05 -11.16 1.21
C PRO A 92 -4.68 -10.44 2.51
N ASN A 93 -4.85 -11.10 3.66
CA ASN A 93 -4.54 -10.55 4.98
C ASN A 93 -3.09 -10.83 5.44
N GLU A 94 -2.30 -11.56 4.64
CA GLU A 94 -0.90 -11.79 4.88
C GLU A 94 -0.04 -10.81 4.07
N PHE A 95 1.08 -10.38 4.68
CA PHE A 95 2.10 -9.60 4.00
C PHE A 95 3.12 -10.55 3.37
N ILE A 96 3.15 -10.64 2.04
CA ILE A 96 3.95 -11.61 1.28
C ILE A 96 4.74 -10.89 0.20
N ILE A 97 6.04 -10.71 0.41
CA ILE A 97 6.89 -9.91 -0.48
C ILE A 97 7.17 -10.54 -1.85
N ASP A 98 7.04 -11.86 -1.96
CA ASP A 98 7.24 -12.65 -3.17
C ASP A 98 5.93 -13.11 -3.82
N ARG A 99 4.84 -12.35 -3.62
CA ARG A 99 3.52 -12.62 -4.21
C ARG A 99 3.60 -12.70 -5.74
N ALA A 100 2.95 -13.70 -6.33
CA ALA A 100 3.01 -13.98 -7.78
C ALA A 100 2.53 -12.81 -8.65
N ASN A 101 1.44 -12.12 -8.23
CA ASN A 101 0.86 -10.99 -8.95
C ASN A 101 0.82 -9.73 -8.05
N PRO A 102 1.98 -9.16 -7.66
CA PRO A 102 2.04 -8.14 -6.61
C PRO A 102 1.37 -6.83 -7.01
N ARG A 103 1.23 -6.54 -8.31
CA ARG A 103 0.54 -5.34 -8.83
C ARG A 103 -0.97 -5.49 -9.00
N HIS A 104 -1.53 -6.65 -8.66
CA HIS A 104 -2.96 -6.89 -8.70
C HIS A 104 -3.64 -6.31 -7.45
N HIS A 105 -3.67 -5.00 -7.36
CA HIS A 105 -4.27 -4.24 -6.27
C HIS A 105 -4.93 -2.94 -6.75
N LEU A 106 -5.81 -2.37 -5.93
CA LEU A 106 -6.59 -1.18 -6.23
C LEU A 106 -6.05 0.12 -5.60
N SER A 107 -4.91 0.09 -4.89
CA SER A 107 -4.39 1.28 -4.18
C SER A 107 -4.15 2.49 -5.08
N PHE A 108 -3.86 2.27 -6.34
CA PHE A 108 -3.72 3.32 -7.36
C PHE A 108 -5.03 3.67 -8.08
N GLY A 109 -6.16 3.07 -7.68
CA GLY A 109 -7.41 3.19 -8.37
C GLY A 109 -7.43 2.45 -9.71
N PHE A 110 -8.52 2.63 -10.45
CA PHE A 110 -8.74 2.00 -11.74
C PHE A 110 -9.42 2.95 -12.73
N GLY A 111 -9.27 2.69 -14.04
CA GLY A 111 -9.90 3.43 -15.10
C GLY A 111 -9.23 4.78 -15.37
N ILE A 112 -10.01 5.75 -15.89
CA ILE A 112 -9.52 7.06 -16.35
C ILE A 112 -8.86 7.89 -15.23
N HIS A 113 -9.26 7.68 -13.98
CA HIS A 113 -8.71 8.35 -12.81
C HIS A 113 -7.62 7.54 -12.10
N ARG A 114 -7.08 6.50 -12.72
CA ARG A 114 -5.93 5.79 -12.15
C ARG A 114 -4.80 6.78 -11.83
N CYS A 115 -4.13 6.57 -10.71
CA CYS A 115 -3.02 7.41 -10.25
C CYS A 115 -1.99 7.62 -11.37
N MET A 116 -1.75 8.87 -11.75
CA MET A 116 -0.75 9.22 -12.77
C MET A 116 0.68 9.10 -12.24
N GLY A 117 0.86 9.18 -10.92
CA GLY A 117 2.15 9.10 -10.23
C GLY A 117 2.58 7.69 -9.81
N ASN A 118 1.84 6.64 -10.19
CA ASN A 118 2.10 5.29 -9.72
C ASN A 118 3.53 4.81 -10.00
N ARG A 119 4.08 5.09 -11.17
CA ARG A 119 5.45 4.73 -11.55
C ARG A 119 6.49 5.45 -10.70
N LEU A 120 6.26 6.74 -10.43
CA LEU A 120 7.15 7.54 -9.58
C LEU A 120 7.11 7.04 -8.13
N ALA A 121 5.94 6.73 -7.59
CA ALA A 121 5.79 6.19 -6.25
C ALA A 121 6.52 4.84 -6.09
N GLU A 122 6.30 3.90 -7.02
CA GLU A 122 7.01 2.61 -7.01
C GLU A 122 8.53 2.80 -7.11
N MET A 123 9.01 3.72 -7.95
CA MET A 123 10.43 4.01 -8.10
C MET A 123 11.03 4.60 -6.81
N GLN A 124 10.35 5.55 -6.18
CA GLN A 124 10.81 6.15 -4.91
C GLN A 124 10.92 5.10 -3.80
N LEU A 125 9.90 4.24 -3.64
CA LEU A 125 9.95 3.17 -2.66
C LEU A 125 11.10 2.19 -2.98
N ARG A 126 11.26 1.79 -4.23
CA ARG A 126 12.32 0.87 -4.65
C ARG A 126 13.71 1.43 -4.32
N LEU A 127 14.01 2.65 -4.75
CA LEU A 127 15.31 3.29 -4.49
C LEU A 127 15.58 3.44 -2.99
N LEU A 128 14.56 3.81 -2.22
CA LEU A 128 14.70 3.93 -0.77
C LEU A 128 15.04 2.57 -0.12
N TRP A 129 14.36 1.49 -0.52
CA TRP A 129 14.63 0.16 0.02
C TRP A 129 15.99 -0.39 -0.42
N GLU A 130 16.44 -0.12 -1.65
CA GLU A 130 17.79 -0.41 -2.10
C GLU A 130 18.84 0.29 -1.19
N GLU A 131 18.65 1.57 -0.90
CA GLU A 131 19.53 2.34 -0.01
C GLU A 131 19.48 1.86 1.44
N ILE A 132 18.29 1.50 1.95
CA ILE A 132 18.16 0.93 3.30
C ILE A 132 18.94 -0.38 3.41
N LEU A 133 18.78 -1.30 2.46
CA LEU A 133 19.48 -2.58 2.47
C LEU A 133 20.99 -2.42 2.31
N ASN A 134 21.45 -1.37 1.61
CA ASN A 134 22.89 -1.12 1.43
C ASN A 134 23.56 -0.54 2.67
N ARG A 135 22.86 0.33 3.42
CA ARG A 135 23.46 1.14 4.50
C ARG A 135 23.23 0.56 5.88
N PHE A 136 22.13 -0.18 6.08
CA PHE A 136 21.72 -0.62 7.40
C PHE A 136 21.63 -2.13 7.48
N GLU A 137 22.13 -2.66 8.60
CA GLU A 137 21.95 -4.08 8.94
C GLU A 137 20.47 -4.38 9.16
N HIS A 138 19.82 -3.50 9.95
CA HIS A 138 18.38 -3.55 10.11
C HIS A 138 17.83 -2.23 10.69
N ILE A 139 16.53 -2.03 10.54
CA ILE A 139 15.78 -0.94 11.18
C ILE A 139 14.75 -1.59 12.09
N GLU A 140 14.89 -1.34 13.39
CA GLU A 140 14.03 -1.86 14.44
C GLU A 140 12.92 -0.86 14.73
N VAL A 141 11.67 -1.30 14.68
CA VAL A 141 10.53 -0.51 15.15
C VAL A 141 10.40 -0.68 16.66
N VAL A 142 10.36 0.42 17.40
CA VAL A 142 10.25 0.43 18.87
C VAL A 142 8.95 1.10 19.31
N GLY A 143 8.29 0.50 20.28
CA GLY A 143 7.00 0.99 20.77
C GLY A 143 5.83 0.71 19.81
N GLU A 144 4.68 1.25 20.17
CA GLU A 144 3.46 1.11 19.37
C GLU A 144 3.35 2.25 18.36
N PRO A 145 3.02 1.96 17.08
CA PRO A 145 2.84 3.00 16.08
C PRO A 145 1.60 3.84 16.36
N GLU A 146 1.73 5.16 16.33
CA GLU A 146 0.60 6.07 16.38
C GLU A 146 -0.03 6.21 15.00
N ARG A 147 -1.34 5.98 14.92
CA ARG A 147 -2.08 6.03 13.64
C ARG A 147 -2.82 7.34 13.47
N VAL A 148 -2.84 7.85 12.23
CA VAL A 148 -3.67 9.00 11.85
C VAL A 148 -5.14 8.65 12.04
N GLN A 149 -5.86 9.48 12.78
CA GLN A 149 -7.31 9.37 12.98
C GLN A 149 -8.06 9.91 11.75
N SER A 150 -8.28 9.05 10.77
CA SER A 150 -8.95 9.41 9.52
C SER A 150 -9.68 8.21 8.92
N SER A 151 -10.88 8.45 8.39
CA SER A 151 -11.61 7.44 7.59
C SER A 151 -11.11 7.36 6.15
N PHE A 152 -10.32 8.33 5.69
CA PHE A 152 -9.87 8.44 4.31
C PHE A 152 -8.40 8.06 4.13
N VAL A 153 -7.51 8.59 4.96
CA VAL A 153 -6.07 8.29 4.91
C VAL A 153 -5.72 7.23 5.94
N ARG A 154 -5.09 6.14 5.50
CA ARG A 154 -4.45 5.15 6.36
C ARG A 154 -2.97 5.46 6.47
N GLY A 155 -2.57 5.91 7.65
CA GLY A 155 -1.18 6.32 7.85
C GLY A 155 -0.81 6.39 9.33
N TYR A 156 0.39 6.90 9.55
CA TYR A 156 1.01 6.99 10.86
C TYR A 156 1.36 8.45 11.14
N SER A 157 1.02 8.91 12.34
CA SER A 157 1.45 10.20 12.87
C SER A 157 2.85 10.09 13.47
N ASP A 158 3.14 8.93 14.08
CA ASP A 158 4.46 8.63 14.64
C ASP A 158 4.80 7.15 14.50
N LEU A 159 6.09 6.86 14.24
CA LEU A 159 6.69 5.53 14.26
C LEU A 159 8.15 5.66 14.70
N GLN A 160 8.42 5.26 15.94
CA GLN A 160 9.76 5.31 16.49
C GLN A 160 10.61 4.14 15.98
N VAL A 161 11.85 4.42 15.58
CA VAL A 161 12.77 3.41 15.06
C VAL A 161 14.18 3.57 15.62
N ILE A 162 14.87 2.44 15.76
CA ILE A 162 16.32 2.39 15.98
C ILE A 162 16.97 1.89 14.70
N VAL A 163 17.95 2.63 14.23
CA VAL A 163 18.67 2.31 13.00
C VAL A 163 20.00 1.65 13.35
N HIS A 164 20.24 0.45 12.84
CA HIS A 164 21.47 -0.31 13.03
C HIS A 164 22.32 -0.22 11.75
N PRO A 165 23.37 0.62 11.69
CA PRO A 165 24.27 0.71 10.54
C PRO A 165 25.04 -0.59 10.30
N LYS A 166 25.43 -0.82 9.03
CA LYS A 166 26.38 -1.89 8.69
C LYS A 166 27.80 -1.56 9.11
#